data_740f9c56eb36c8214fcdb26b4863df7d
#
_entry.id   740f9c56eb36c8214fcdb26b4863df7d
#
_cell.length_a   1.000
_cell.length_b   1.000
_cell.length_c   1.000
_cell.angle_alpha   90.00
_cell.angle_beta   90.00
_cell.angle_gamma   90.00
#
_symmetry.space_group_name_H-M   'P 1'
#
loop_
_entity.id
_entity.type
_entity.pdbx_description
1 polymer ?
#
loop_
_entity_poly.entity_id
_entity_poly.type
_entity_poly.pdbx_seq_one_letter_code
_entity_poly.pdbx_strand_id
1 'polypeptide(L)'
;VRSRRQRQMCIRDSLCNASERQIREHAKLHARIMEQMDAYVGIRCVDNPIDAAVPGMEQNTMFHRQYAKPVHFDIRIPKTKWCLLRYPTPIMAFQSNMSTEEFENFYFSACLTDYRRMYTAMQPLVKLMEKTDKVRIVAPETDLSFSIKNIPVTACHCLRNIPDGEVYSAPVIDSVNGKIKFNTVCPQNGRMFTGISLTFRNGKAVEAGADNYVDDLQKILDTDSGSRYTGEFAFGLNPFINRAVGDTLFDEKISGSVHLALGNFCGNACNGNRSGIHWDLVQIQTPEYGGGEIWFTMC
;
A
#
# COMPACT_ATOMS: atom_id res chain seq x y z
N VAL A 1 -29.85 -10.88 11.84
CA VAL A 1 -28.65 -10.42 11.10
C VAL A 1 -28.29 -9.05 11.63
N ARG A 2 -27.06 -8.86 12.15
CA ARG A 2 -26.60 -7.55 12.62
C ARG A 2 -26.40 -6.64 11.42
N SER A 3 -26.82 -5.37 11.54
CA SER A 3 -26.59 -4.38 10.49
C SER A 3 -25.08 -4.16 10.27
N ARG A 4 -24.70 -3.68 9.09
CA ARG A 4 -23.31 -3.31 8.75
C ARG A 4 -22.72 -2.35 9.80
N ARG A 5 -23.46 -1.32 10.19
CA ARG A 5 -23.06 -0.32 11.17
C ARG A 5 -22.79 -0.96 12.55
N GLN A 6 -23.62 -1.88 13.00
CA GLN A 6 -23.39 -2.61 14.26
C GLN A 6 -22.13 -3.47 14.23
N ARG A 7 -21.81 -4.11 13.10
CA ARG A 7 -20.56 -4.89 12.97
C ARG A 7 -19.32 -4.01 13.02
N GLN A 8 -19.35 -2.85 12.39
CA GLN A 8 -18.25 -1.90 12.41
C GLN A 8 -18.02 -1.33 13.81
N MET A 9 -19.08 -0.97 14.53
CA MET A 9 -19.00 -0.58 15.95
C MET A 9 -18.41 -1.70 16.82
N CYS A 10 -18.81 -2.94 16.63
CA CYS A 10 -18.26 -4.08 17.39
C CYS A 10 -16.76 -4.29 17.14
N ILE A 11 -16.28 -4.11 15.90
CA ILE A 11 -14.85 -4.21 15.58
C ILE A 11 -14.09 -3.10 16.29
N ARG A 12 -14.54 -1.85 16.17
CA ARG A 12 -13.93 -0.71 16.84
C ARG A 12 -13.90 -0.90 18.37
N ASP A 13 -15.01 -1.27 18.96
CA ASP A 13 -15.11 -1.48 20.42
C ASP A 13 -14.17 -2.60 20.88
N SER A 14 -14.04 -3.67 20.10
CA SER A 14 -13.08 -4.74 20.39
C SER A 14 -11.65 -4.27 20.31
N LEU A 15 -11.30 -3.46 19.29
CA LEU A 15 -9.95 -2.90 19.16
C LEU A 15 -9.62 -1.93 20.32
N CYS A 16 -10.59 -1.12 20.76
CA CYS A 16 -10.39 -0.14 21.84
C CYS A 16 -10.27 -0.79 23.22
N ASN A 17 -11.01 -1.90 23.48
CA ASN A 17 -11.23 -2.38 24.83
C ASN A 17 -10.74 -3.81 25.09
N ALA A 18 -10.40 -4.59 24.04
CA ALA A 18 -9.92 -5.95 24.26
C ALA A 18 -8.49 -5.96 24.78
N SER A 19 -8.23 -6.81 25.76
CA SER A 19 -6.88 -7.11 26.22
C SER A 19 -6.09 -7.88 25.16
N GLU A 20 -4.77 -7.78 25.23
CA GLU A 20 -3.87 -8.54 24.36
C GLU A 20 -4.17 -10.05 24.37
N ARG A 21 -4.49 -10.60 25.55
CA ARG A 21 -4.87 -12.00 25.70
C ARG A 21 -6.14 -12.34 24.90
N GLN A 22 -7.18 -11.51 24.97
CA GLN A 22 -8.43 -11.73 24.23
C GLN A 22 -8.20 -11.69 22.72
N ILE A 23 -7.43 -10.73 22.23
CA ILE A 23 -7.08 -10.62 20.81
C ILE A 23 -6.30 -11.85 20.36
N ARG A 24 -5.32 -12.32 21.15
CA ARG A 24 -4.53 -13.50 20.84
C ARG A 24 -5.36 -14.79 20.81
N GLU A 25 -6.26 -15.00 21.77
CA GLU A 25 -7.13 -16.19 21.77
C GLU A 25 -8.10 -16.17 20.57
N HIS A 26 -8.62 -15.00 20.20
CA HIS A 26 -9.45 -14.84 19.02
C HIS A 26 -8.64 -15.12 17.73
N ALA A 27 -7.40 -14.66 17.67
CA ALA A 27 -6.49 -14.94 16.56
C ALA A 27 -6.21 -16.45 16.39
N LYS A 28 -6.00 -17.19 17.48
CA LYS A 28 -5.81 -18.65 17.44
C LYS A 28 -7.01 -19.38 16.82
N LEU A 29 -8.23 -18.95 17.15
CA LEU A 29 -9.44 -19.52 16.57
C LEU A 29 -9.51 -19.22 15.07
N HIS A 30 -9.29 -17.97 14.68
CA HIS A 30 -9.35 -17.56 13.28
C HIS A 30 -8.21 -18.15 12.44
N ALA A 31 -7.02 -18.34 13.02
CA ALA A 31 -5.91 -19.03 12.36
C ALA A 31 -6.28 -20.48 11.99
N ARG A 32 -6.88 -21.23 12.93
CA ARG A 32 -7.37 -22.60 12.67
C ARG A 32 -8.44 -22.64 11.57
N ILE A 33 -9.34 -21.66 11.55
CA ILE A 33 -10.34 -21.54 10.49
C ILE A 33 -9.66 -21.25 9.16
N MET A 34 -8.73 -20.30 9.14
CA MET A 34 -8.00 -19.91 7.93
C MET A 34 -7.15 -21.07 7.34
N GLU A 35 -6.56 -21.90 8.19
CA GLU A 35 -5.80 -23.10 7.77
C GLU A 35 -6.65 -24.13 7.03
N GLN A 36 -7.97 -24.12 7.23
CA GLN A 36 -8.92 -25.04 6.58
C GLN A 36 -9.53 -24.47 5.31
N MET A 37 -9.22 -23.19 4.96
CA MET A 37 -9.83 -22.51 3.82
C MET A 37 -8.97 -22.68 2.57
N ASP A 38 -9.59 -23.13 1.48
CA ASP A 38 -8.98 -23.18 0.14
C ASP A 38 -8.86 -21.81 -0.49
N ALA A 39 -9.81 -20.92 -0.20
CA ALA A 39 -9.86 -19.57 -0.74
C ALA A 39 -10.42 -18.56 0.27
N TYR A 40 -10.02 -17.31 0.11
CA TYR A 40 -10.48 -16.16 0.89
C TYR A 40 -10.87 -15.02 -0.03
N VAL A 41 -12.08 -14.50 0.11
CA VAL A 41 -12.52 -13.27 -0.58
C VAL A 41 -12.79 -12.19 0.47
N GLY A 42 -12.00 -11.12 0.43
CA GLY A 42 -12.15 -9.96 1.29
C GLY A 42 -12.82 -8.80 0.55
N ILE A 43 -14.08 -8.49 0.90
CA ILE A 43 -14.78 -7.30 0.40
C ILE A 43 -14.74 -6.26 1.52
N ARG A 44 -13.88 -5.27 1.36
CA ARG A 44 -13.74 -4.21 2.34
C ARG A 44 -14.71 -3.07 2.03
N CYS A 45 -15.39 -2.61 3.06
CA CYS A 45 -16.32 -1.53 3.00
C CYS A 45 -16.13 -0.63 4.21
N VAL A 46 -15.92 0.65 3.97
CA VAL A 46 -15.65 1.64 5.02
C VAL A 46 -16.73 2.72 4.95
N ASP A 47 -17.39 3.01 6.08
CA ASP A 47 -18.36 4.10 6.18
C ASP A 47 -17.68 5.41 6.56
N ASN A 48 -16.65 5.34 7.40
CA ASN A 48 -15.80 6.47 7.78
C ASN A 48 -14.37 5.96 8.02
N PRO A 49 -13.42 6.25 7.13
CA PRO A 49 -12.05 5.77 7.27
C PRO A 49 -11.33 6.35 8.50
N ILE A 50 -11.76 7.50 9.03
CA ILE A 50 -11.20 8.12 10.23
C ILE A 50 -11.47 7.28 11.48
N ASP A 51 -12.52 6.46 11.48
CA ASP A 51 -12.82 5.54 12.59
C ASP A 51 -11.68 4.55 12.88
N ALA A 52 -10.81 4.29 11.92
CA ALA A 52 -9.61 3.46 12.10
C ALA A 52 -8.56 4.13 13.02
N ALA A 53 -8.62 5.45 13.23
CA ALA A 53 -7.75 6.17 14.16
C ALA A 53 -8.22 6.09 15.62
N VAL A 54 -9.50 5.76 15.86
CA VAL A 54 -10.11 5.79 17.21
C VAL A 54 -9.41 4.86 18.21
N PRO A 55 -8.98 3.62 17.83
CA PRO A 55 -8.28 2.76 18.78
C PRO A 55 -6.91 3.29 19.23
N GLY A 56 -6.33 4.24 18.50
CA GLY A 56 -4.98 4.74 18.74
C GLY A 56 -3.89 3.83 18.19
N MET A 57 -2.65 4.34 18.21
CA MET A 57 -1.49 3.64 17.62
C MET A 57 -1.11 2.36 18.37
N GLU A 58 -1.16 2.40 19.70
CA GLU A 58 -0.77 1.27 20.55
C GLU A 58 -1.70 0.06 20.31
N GLN A 59 -3.02 0.29 20.32
CA GLN A 59 -4.02 -0.76 20.09
C GLN A 59 -3.94 -1.31 18.66
N ASN A 60 -3.74 -0.45 17.68
CA ASN A 60 -3.57 -0.88 16.28
C ASN A 60 -2.30 -1.72 16.12
N THR A 61 -1.19 -1.34 16.73
CA THR A 61 0.07 -2.09 16.73
C THR A 61 -0.10 -3.45 17.44
N MET A 62 -0.77 -3.47 18.59
CA MET A 62 -1.09 -4.69 19.33
C MET A 62 -1.94 -5.64 18.48
N PHE A 63 -3.01 -5.13 17.85
CA PHE A 63 -3.86 -5.93 16.97
C PHE A 63 -3.06 -6.49 15.78
N HIS A 64 -2.22 -5.68 15.17
CA HIS A 64 -1.37 -6.11 14.06
C HIS A 64 -0.48 -7.28 14.48
N ARG A 65 0.20 -7.16 15.63
CA ARG A 65 1.10 -8.20 16.16
C ARG A 65 0.35 -9.46 16.58
N GLN A 66 -0.77 -9.34 17.29
CA GLN A 66 -1.45 -10.46 17.93
C GLN A 66 -2.52 -11.14 17.04
N TYR A 67 -3.05 -10.43 16.03
CA TYR A 67 -4.10 -10.95 15.17
C TYR A 67 -3.71 -10.93 13.68
N ALA A 68 -3.37 -9.77 13.12
CA ALA A 68 -3.15 -9.67 11.68
C ALA A 68 -1.97 -10.54 11.23
N LYS A 69 -0.88 -10.50 11.98
CA LYS A 69 0.32 -11.31 11.66
C LYS A 69 -0.01 -12.81 11.65
N PRO A 70 -0.45 -13.47 12.73
CA PRO A 70 -0.66 -14.91 12.73
C PRO A 70 -1.79 -15.40 11.82
N VAL A 71 -2.81 -14.59 11.54
CA VAL A 71 -3.95 -15.00 10.71
C VAL A 71 -3.75 -14.66 9.24
N HIS A 72 -3.33 -13.42 8.94
CA HIS A 72 -3.26 -12.93 7.57
C HIS A 72 -1.87 -13.10 6.96
N PHE A 73 -0.81 -12.67 7.66
CA PHE A 73 0.55 -12.67 7.10
C PHE A 73 1.19 -14.07 7.12
N ASP A 74 0.95 -14.86 8.15
CA ASP A 74 1.57 -16.19 8.28
C ASP A 74 0.73 -17.31 7.61
N ILE A 75 -0.58 -17.10 7.37
CA ILE A 75 -1.48 -18.13 6.81
C ILE A 75 -2.14 -17.64 5.52
N ARG A 76 -3.03 -16.65 5.59
CA ARG A 76 -3.84 -16.24 4.43
C ARG A 76 -2.99 -15.88 3.22
N ILE A 77 -2.00 -15.01 3.39
CA ILE A 77 -1.19 -14.51 2.27
C ILE A 77 -0.36 -15.63 1.63
N PRO A 78 0.42 -16.44 2.39
CA PRO A 78 1.30 -17.43 1.78
C PRO A 78 0.62 -18.76 1.43
N LYS A 79 -0.49 -19.14 2.10
CA LYS A 79 -1.05 -20.50 2.01
C LYS A 79 -2.44 -20.59 1.40
N THR A 80 -3.17 -19.49 1.27
CA THR A 80 -4.55 -19.48 0.81
C THR A 80 -4.65 -18.75 -0.52
N LYS A 81 -5.50 -19.19 -1.44
CA LYS A 81 -5.89 -18.39 -2.61
C LYS A 81 -6.75 -17.24 -2.12
N TRP A 82 -6.32 -15.99 -2.33
CA TRP A 82 -7.08 -14.86 -1.83
C TRP A 82 -7.32 -13.79 -2.89
N CYS A 83 -8.45 -13.11 -2.73
CA CYS A 83 -8.81 -11.93 -3.49
C CYS A 83 -9.29 -10.84 -2.52
N LEU A 84 -8.85 -9.61 -2.74
CA LEU A 84 -9.24 -8.44 -1.95
C LEU A 84 -9.78 -7.35 -2.86
N LEU A 85 -10.95 -6.82 -2.52
CA LEU A 85 -11.57 -5.71 -3.22
C LEU A 85 -12.27 -4.75 -2.25
N ARG A 86 -12.55 -3.54 -2.74
CA ARG A 86 -13.40 -2.57 -2.06
C ARG A 86 -14.86 -2.76 -2.50
N TYR A 87 -15.78 -2.32 -1.67
CA TYR A 87 -17.15 -2.04 -2.10
C TYR A 87 -17.28 -0.52 -2.29
N PRO A 88 -17.72 -0.04 -3.46
CA PRO A 88 -17.87 1.39 -3.70
C PRO A 88 -18.93 1.97 -2.75
N THR A 89 -18.56 3.04 -2.06
CA THR A 89 -19.44 3.69 -1.07
C THR A 89 -19.56 5.18 -1.34
N PRO A 90 -20.65 5.84 -0.93
CA PRO A 90 -20.78 7.30 -1.05
C PRO A 90 -19.64 8.06 -0.37
N ILE A 91 -19.05 7.51 0.70
CA ILE A 91 -17.90 8.17 1.38
C ILE A 91 -16.64 8.10 0.52
N MET A 92 -16.42 7.01 -0.22
CA MET A 92 -15.30 6.93 -1.16
C MET A 92 -15.50 7.93 -2.32
N ALA A 93 -16.72 8.04 -2.84
CA ALA A 93 -17.06 9.04 -3.85
C ALA A 93 -16.79 10.47 -3.35
N PHE A 94 -17.24 10.80 -2.15
CA PHE A 94 -17.00 12.09 -1.52
C PHE A 94 -15.50 12.39 -1.33
N GLN A 95 -14.73 11.42 -0.83
CA GLN A 95 -13.26 11.55 -0.66
C GLN A 95 -12.53 11.77 -1.99
N SER A 96 -13.07 11.19 -3.07
CA SER A 96 -12.53 11.30 -4.42
C SER A 96 -12.99 12.57 -5.14
N ASN A 97 -13.80 13.41 -4.48
CA ASN A 97 -14.45 14.59 -5.07
C ASN A 97 -15.27 14.23 -6.32
N MET A 98 -16.03 13.14 -6.22
CA MET A 98 -16.93 12.64 -7.27
C MET A 98 -18.35 12.46 -6.73
N SER A 99 -19.35 12.54 -7.60
CA SER A 99 -20.67 12.02 -7.29
C SER A 99 -20.63 10.50 -7.12
N THR A 100 -21.65 9.92 -6.46
CA THR A 100 -21.69 8.46 -6.29
C THR A 100 -21.68 7.73 -7.63
N GLU A 101 -22.43 8.21 -8.61
CA GLU A 101 -22.52 7.63 -9.95
C GLU A 101 -21.16 7.73 -10.70
N GLU A 102 -20.49 8.87 -10.64
CA GLU A 102 -19.16 9.05 -11.24
C GLU A 102 -18.14 8.10 -10.61
N PHE A 103 -18.18 7.97 -9.28
CA PHE A 103 -17.28 7.05 -8.59
C PHE A 103 -17.57 5.59 -8.91
N GLU A 104 -18.84 5.18 -9.01
CA GLU A 104 -19.20 3.82 -9.43
C GLU A 104 -18.73 3.53 -10.85
N ASN A 105 -18.90 4.47 -11.79
CA ASN A 105 -18.39 4.32 -13.15
C ASN A 105 -16.85 4.22 -13.19
N PHE A 106 -16.15 5.07 -12.45
CA PHE A 106 -14.70 4.98 -12.26
C PHE A 106 -14.29 3.62 -11.67
N TYR A 107 -14.93 3.21 -10.59
CA TYR A 107 -14.66 1.95 -9.88
C TYR A 107 -14.82 0.75 -10.81
N PHE A 108 -15.95 0.63 -11.50
CA PHE A 108 -16.20 -0.51 -12.38
C PHE A 108 -15.28 -0.48 -13.62
N SER A 109 -14.95 0.67 -14.16
CA SER A 109 -13.97 0.77 -15.25
C SER A 109 -12.60 0.26 -14.82
N ALA A 110 -12.14 0.63 -13.62
CA ALA A 110 -10.87 0.16 -13.08
C ALA A 110 -10.87 -1.34 -12.74
N CYS A 111 -11.98 -1.86 -12.21
CA CYS A 111 -12.08 -3.24 -11.75
C CYS A 111 -12.35 -4.25 -12.87
N LEU A 112 -13.06 -3.86 -13.94
CA LEU A 112 -13.50 -4.73 -15.02
C LEU A 112 -12.65 -4.63 -16.29
N THR A 113 -11.49 -4.01 -16.20
CA THR A 113 -10.57 -3.90 -17.33
C THR A 113 -10.05 -5.27 -17.79
N ASP A 114 -9.56 -5.36 -19.04
CA ASP A 114 -8.94 -6.57 -19.56
C ASP A 114 -7.53 -6.77 -18.97
N TYR A 115 -7.46 -7.44 -17.83
CA TYR A 115 -6.21 -7.74 -17.13
C TYR A 115 -5.26 -8.67 -17.90
N ARG A 116 -5.73 -9.47 -18.85
CA ARG A 116 -4.86 -10.29 -19.71
C ARG A 116 -4.12 -9.40 -20.70
N ARG A 117 -4.84 -8.45 -21.31
CA ARG A 117 -4.23 -7.44 -22.18
C ARG A 117 -3.27 -6.54 -21.41
N MET A 118 -3.65 -6.12 -20.21
CA MET A 118 -2.80 -5.32 -19.30
C MET A 118 -1.51 -6.08 -18.97
N TYR A 119 -1.60 -7.36 -18.58
CA TYR A 119 -0.41 -8.19 -18.32
C TYR A 119 0.55 -8.24 -19.51
N THR A 120 0.02 -8.40 -20.72
CA THR A 120 0.83 -8.39 -21.94
C THR A 120 1.52 -7.05 -22.15
N ALA A 121 0.81 -5.94 -21.90
CA ALA A 121 1.33 -4.59 -22.03
C ALA A 121 2.40 -4.24 -20.96
N MET A 122 2.37 -4.89 -19.80
CA MET A 122 3.37 -4.72 -18.73
C MET A 122 4.71 -5.40 -19.02
N GLN A 123 4.74 -6.42 -19.89
CA GLN A 123 5.93 -7.25 -20.09
C GLN A 123 7.18 -6.50 -20.57
N PRO A 124 7.09 -5.45 -21.42
CA PRO A 124 8.26 -4.64 -21.75
C PRO A 124 8.88 -3.96 -20.52
N LEU A 125 8.06 -3.44 -19.61
CA LEU A 125 8.52 -2.81 -18.37
C LEU A 125 9.14 -3.84 -17.41
N VAL A 126 8.52 -5.01 -17.26
CA VAL A 126 9.09 -6.12 -16.47
C VAL A 126 10.50 -6.45 -16.96
N LYS A 127 10.65 -6.69 -18.28
CA LYS A 127 11.95 -7.00 -18.88
C LYS A 127 12.98 -5.89 -18.75
N LEU A 128 12.54 -4.63 -18.76
CA LEU A 128 13.40 -3.47 -18.52
C LEU A 128 13.90 -3.48 -17.07
N MET A 129 12.99 -3.61 -16.11
CA MET A 129 13.32 -3.61 -14.68
C MET A 129 14.20 -4.80 -14.29
N GLU A 130 13.97 -5.99 -14.85
CA GLU A 130 14.81 -7.20 -14.61
C GLU A 130 16.29 -7.01 -15.02
N LYS A 131 16.56 -6.12 -15.99
CA LYS A 131 17.91 -5.80 -16.48
C LYS A 131 18.50 -4.57 -15.81
N THR A 132 17.73 -3.89 -14.97
CA THR A 132 18.11 -2.61 -14.36
C THR A 132 18.91 -2.85 -13.09
N ASP A 133 20.06 -2.17 -12.97
CA ASP A 133 20.74 -2.03 -11.69
C ASP A 133 20.20 -0.81 -10.96
N LYS A 134 20.32 0.39 -11.55
CA LYS A 134 20.01 1.65 -10.86
C LYS A 134 18.79 2.34 -11.45
N VAL A 135 17.99 2.87 -10.55
CA VAL A 135 16.83 3.72 -10.84
C VAL A 135 17.11 5.10 -10.24
N ARG A 136 16.83 6.16 -11.00
CA ARG A 136 16.77 7.54 -10.49
C ARG A 136 15.42 8.14 -10.84
N ILE A 137 14.76 8.70 -9.85
CA ILE A 137 13.47 9.38 -9.97
C ILE A 137 13.73 10.88 -9.82
N VAL A 138 13.34 11.67 -10.82
CA VAL A 138 13.45 13.14 -10.81
C VAL A 138 12.07 13.74 -11.04
N ALA A 139 11.62 14.57 -10.12
CA ALA A 139 10.34 15.28 -10.18
C ALA A 139 10.43 16.55 -9.31
N PRO A 140 9.41 17.41 -9.25
CA PRO A 140 9.41 18.53 -8.32
C PRO A 140 9.72 18.08 -6.88
N GLU A 141 10.68 18.72 -6.23
CA GLU A 141 11.18 18.39 -4.88
C GLU A 141 11.65 16.92 -4.71
N THR A 142 11.98 16.24 -5.81
CA THR A 142 12.39 14.84 -5.82
C THR A 142 13.65 14.64 -6.66
N ASP A 143 14.67 14.05 -6.06
CA ASP A 143 15.83 13.46 -6.71
C ASP A 143 16.28 12.29 -5.84
N LEU A 144 15.83 11.09 -6.23
CA LEU A 144 16.03 9.86 -5.48
C LEU A 144 16.69 8.82 -6.37
N SER A 145 17.69 8.12 -5.87
CA SER A 145 18.33 7.02 -6.58
C SER A 145 18.52 5.79 -5.69
N PHE A 146 18.41 4.62 -6.30
CA PHE A 146 18.58 3.33 -5.64
C PHE A 146 18.91 2.23 -6.66
N SER A 147 19.35 1.08 -6.16
CA SER A 147 19.53 -0.15 -6.95
C SER A 147 18.33 -1.08 -6.77
N ILE A 148 17.93 -1.78 -7.84
CA ILE A 148 16.98 -2.91 -7.80
C ILE A 148 17.65 -4.21 -8.24
N LYS A 149 18.97 -4.22 -8.29
CA LYS A 149 19.78 -5.33 -8.79
C LYS A 149 19.50 -6.62 -8.05
N ASN A 150 19.23 -7.69 -8.79
CA ASN A 150 18.96 -9.02 -8.27
C ASN A 150 17.69 -9.13 -7.40
N ILE A 151 16.83 -8.11 -7.38
CA ILE A 151 15.52 -8.20 -6.73
C ILE A 151 14.48 -8.59 -7.79
N PRO A 152 13.65 -9.62 -7.55
CA PRO A 152 12.62 -10.03 -8.49
C PRO A 152 11.65 -8.91 -8.87
N VAL A 153 11.19 -8.94 -10.12
CA VAL A 153 10.17 -8.03 -10.65
C VAL A 153 8.86 -8.81 -10.85
N THR A 154 7.75 -8.21 -10.47
CA THR A 154 6.43 -8.85 -10.56
C THR A 154 5.42 -7.91 -11.20
N ALA A 155 4.63 -8.43 -12.14
CA ALA A 155 3.47 -7.75 -12.70
C ALA A 155 2.20 -8.20 -11.96
N CYS A 156 1.47 -7.27 -11.37
CA CYS A 156 0.20 -7.48 -10.71
C CYS A 156 -0.96 -7.19 -11.68
N HIS A 157 -1.76 -8.21 -11.95
CA HIS A 157 -2.80 -8.19 -12.98
C HIS A 157 -4.07 -8.92 -12.54
N CYS A 158 -4.59 -8.56 -11.38
CA CYS A 158 -5.84 -9.08 -10.82
C CYS A 158 -5.78 -10.56 -10.36
N LEU A 159 -4.61 -11.02 -9.91
CA LEU A 159 -4.50 -12.34 -9.27
C LEU A 159 -4.80 -12.31 -7.78
N ARG A 160 -4.80 -11.13 -7.17
CA ARG A 160 -4.98 -10.93 -5.72
C ARG A 160 -5.87 -9.73 -5.41
N ASN A 161 -5.50 -8.56 -5.87
CA ASN A 161 -6.23 -7.31 -5.66
C ASN A 161 -7.17 -7.00 -6.83
N ILE A 162 -8.31 -6.35 -6.55
CA ILE A 162 -9.22 -5.77 -7.52
C ILE A 162 -9.61 -4.36 -7.04
N PRO A 163 -9.31 -3.28 -7.79
CA PRO A 163 -8.53 -3.26 -9.04
C PRO A 163 -7.07 -3.64 -8.83
N ASP A 164 -6.38 -3.85 -9.95
CA ASP A 164 -4.95 -4.14 -9.99
C ASP A 164 -4.31 -3.35 -11.14
N GLY A 165 -3.02 -3.51 -11.35
CA GLY A 165 -2.31 -2.84 -12.45
C GLY A 165 -1.05 -2.13 -11.97
N GLU A 166 -0.04 -2.92 -11.55
CA GLU A 166 1.28 -2.41 -11.19
C GLU A 166 2.38 -3.38 -11.61
N VAL A 167 3.59 -2.85 -11.74
CA VAL A 167 4.82 -3.64 -11.82
C VAL A 167 5.71 -3.21 -10.68
N TYR A 168 6.04 -4.14 -9.79
CA TYR A 168 6.83 -3.87 -8.60
C TYR A 168 8.12 -4.68 -8.51
N SER A 169 9.06 -4.12 -7.78
CA SER A 169 10.29 -4.73 -7.26
C SER A 169 10.55 -4.11 -5.87
N ALA A 170 11.76 -4.22 -5.35
CA ALA A 170 12.15 -3.48 -4.16
C ALA A 170 13.55 -2.89 -4.32
N PRO A 171 13.85 -1.73 -3.71
CA PRO A 171 15.21 -1.25 -3.61
C PRO A 171 16.07 -2.19 -2.79
N VAL A 172 17.32 -2.38 -3.20
CA VAL A 172 18.35 -2.96 -2.32
C VAL A 172 18.42 -2.12 -1.05
N ILE A 173 18.35 -2.76 0.10
CA ILE A 173 17.99 -2.13 1.38
C ILE A 173 18.82 -0.89 1.76
N ASP A 174 20.10 -0.88 1.46
CA ASP A 174 21.05 0.19 1.79
C ASP A 174 21.38 1.11 0.61
N SER A 175 20.71 0.93 -0.53
CA SER A 175 21.04 1.65 -1.78
C SER A 175 20.29 2.98 -1.95
N VAL A 176 19.21 3.21 -1.21
CA VAL A 176 18.35 4.39 -1.40
C VAL A 176 19.03 5.64 -0.88
N ASN A 177 19.21 6.64 -1.76
CA ASN A 177 19.82 7.92 -1.41
C ASN A 177 19.11 9.06 -2.15
N GLY A 178 18.95 10.20 -1.48
CA GLY A 178 18.32 11.39 -2.04
C GLY A 178 17.00 11.73 -1.35
N LYS A 179 16.19 12.53 -2.01
CA LYS A 179 14.93 13.06 -1.47
C LYS A 179 13.77 12.73 -2.40
N ILE A 180 12.62 12.45 -1.82
CA ILE A 180 11.35 12.31 -2.53
C ILE A 180 10.23 13.04 -1.78
N LYS A 181 9.32 13.70 -2.53
CA LYS A 181 8.07 14.26 -2.03
C LYS A 181 6.91 13.60 -2.72
N PHE A 182 5.98 13.09 -1.94
CA PHE A 182 4.75 12.47 -2.43
C PHE A 182 3.66 13.53 -2.57
N ASN A 183 2.90 13.47 -3.65
CA ASN A 183 1.92 14.48 -4.05
C ASN A 183 0.48 14.00 -4.02
N THR A 184 0.26 12.83 -3.41
CA THR A 184 -1.08 12.29 -3.14
C THR A 184 -1.40 12.33 -1.65
N VAL A 185 -2.67 12.09 -1.31
CA VAL A 185 -3.06 11.78 0.06
C VAL A 185 -2.60 10.36 0.39
N CYS A 186 -1.87 10.19 1.49
CA CYS A 186 -1.33 8.90 1.92
C CYS A 186 -2.07 8.43 3.19
N PRO A 187 -3.09 7.58 3.09
CA PRO A 187 -3.84 7.11 4.24
C PRO A 187 -3.03 6.10 5.07
N GLN A 188 -3.01 6.29 6.39
CA GLN A 188 -2.43 5.31 7.32
C GLN A 188 -3.10 5.41 8.69
N ASN A 189 -3.54 4.27 9.22
CA ASN A 189 -4.16 4.17 10.56
C ASN A 189 -5.29 5.21 10.80
N GLY A 190 -6.12 5.49 9.78
CA GLY A 190 -7.21 6.46 9.85
C GLY A 190 -6.76 7.93 9.75
N ARG A 191 -5.49 8.21 9.52
CA ARG A 191 -4.97 9.53 9.17
C ARG A 191 -4.82 9.68 7.67
N MET A 192 -5.08 10.87 7.17
CA MET A 192 -4.90 11.26 5.78
C MET A 192 -3.72 12.22 5.71
N PHE A 193 -2.51 11.68 5.50
CA PHE A 193 -1.29 12.49 5.39
C PHE A 193 -1.22 13.16 4.03
N THR A 194 -0.70 14.39 3.99
CA THR A 194 -0.44 15.15 2.77
C THR A 194 0.98 15.69 2.76
N GLY A 195 1.54 15.88 1.57
CA GLY A 195 2.85 16.49 1.40
C GLY A 195 4.01 15.76 2.08
N ILE A 196 3.91 14.42 2.21
CA ILE A 196 4.99 13.63 2.82
C ILE A 196 6.25 13.82 2.00
N SER A 197 7.35 14.18 2.68
CA SER A 197 8.69 14.27 2.11
C SER A 197 9.66 13.44 2.95
N LEU A 198 10.53 12.69 2.27
CA LEU A 198 11.51 11.81 2.90
C LEU A 198 12.89 12.07 2.30
N THR A 199 13.91 12.17 3.17
CA THR A 199 15.32 12.18 2.78
C THR A 199 15.98 10.89 3.21
N PHE A 200 16.57 10.18 2.24
CA PHE A 200 17.21 8.89 2.46
C PHE A 200 18.73 9.02 2.43
N ARG A 201 19.41 8.29 3.31
CA ARG A 201 20.85 8.04 3.29
C ARG A 201 21.14 6.58 3.57
N ASN A 202 21.82 5.91 2.65
CA ASN A 202 22.14 4.48 2.75
C ASN A 202 20.92 3.64 3.13
N GLY A 203 19.81 3.84 2.39
CA GLY A 203 18.56 3.13 2.54
C GLY A 203 17.63 3.61 3.64
N LYS A 204 18.14 4.36 4.64
CA LYS A 204 17.35 4.81 5.79
C LYS A 204 16.75 6.19 5.56
N ALA A 205 15.45 6.37 5.80
CA ALA A 205 14.81 7.68 5.88
C ALA A 205 15.30 8.40 7.16
N VAL A 206 16.22 9.37 6.95
CA VAL A 206 16.86 10.14 8.03
C VAL A 206 16.11 11.41 8.38
N GLU A 207 15.37 11.97 7.41
CA GLU A 207 14.50 13.12 7.61
C GLU A 207 13.12 12.79 7.03
N ALA A 208 12.07 13.21 7.70
CA ALA A 208 10.70 13.06 7.25
C ALA A 208 9.86 14.26 7.66
N GLY A 209 9.06 14.78 6.73
CA GLY A 209 8.13 15.86 6.92
C GLY A 209 6.78 15.55 6.25
N ALA A 210 5.75 16.27 6.65
CA ALA A 210 4.43 16.26 6.04
C ALA A 210 3.73 17.59 6.31
N ASP A 211 2.68 17.92 5.54
CA ASP A 211 1.89 19.14 5.76
C ASP A 211 1.01 19.02 7.03
N ASN A 212 0.72 17.78 7.47
CA ASN A 212 -0.13 17.49 8.62
C ASN A 212 0.37 16.24 9.37
N TYR A 213 -0.06 16.05 10.62
CA TYR A 213 0.21 14.86 11.45
C TYR A 213 1.70 14.48 11.57
N VAL A 214 2.61 15.44 11.61
CA VAL A 214 4.07 15.21 11.64
C VAL A 214 4.48 14.28 12.77
N ASP A 215 3.92 14.46 13.98
CA ASP A 215 4.23 13.62 15.13
C ASP A 215 3.78 12.17 14.94
N ASP A 216 2.61 11.95 14.28
CA ASP A 216 2.13 10.61 13.98
C ASP A 216 2.96 9.97 12.87
N LEU A 217 3.43 10.75 11.87
CA LEU A 217 4.40 10.29 10.87
C LEU A 217 5.67 9.75 11.55
N GLN A 218 6.25 10.49 12.48
CA GLN A 218 7.45 10.04 13.21
C GLN A 218 7.19 8.74 14.00
N LYS A 219 6.06 8.61 14.67
CA LYS A 219 5.69 7.38 15.38
C LYS A 219 5.56 6.17 14.45
N ILE A 220 4.99 6.36 13.25
CA ILE A 220 4.89 5.29 12.25
C ILE A 220 6.30 4.87 11.80
N LEU A 221 7.17 5.84 11.51
CA LEU A 221 8.55 5.60 11.09
C LEU A 221 9.41 4.95 12.19
N ASP A 222 9.04 5.10 13.44
CA ASP A 222 9.75 4.55 14.61
C ASP A 222 9.06 3.28 15.17
N THR A 223 8.15 2.66 14.42
CA THR A 223 7.46 1.42 14.83
C THR A 223 8.44 0.29 15.13
N ASP A 224 9.47 0.12 14.29
CA ASP A 224 10.55 -0.86 14.46
C ASP A 224 11.78 -0.48 13.63
N SER A 225 12.81 -1.31 13.67
CA SER A 225 14.09 -1.05 12.96
C SER A 225 13.99 -1.04 11.44
N GLY A 226 12.96 -1.68 10.87
CA GLY A 226 12.72 -1.76 9.41
C GLY A 226 11.81 -0.65 8.87
N SER A 227 11.08 0.06 9.73
CA SER A 227 10.03 1.01 9.32
C SER A 227 10.56 2.21 8.52
N ARG A 228 11.82 2.59 8.71
CA ARG A 228 12.48 3.69 7.99
C ARG A 228 13.17 3.26 6.69
N TYR A 229 13.06 2.00 6.29
CA TYR A 229 13.61 1.48 5.05
C TYR A 229 12.50 1.16 4.07
N THR A 230 12.83 1.19 2.77
CA THR A 230 11.89 0.84 1.71
C THR A 230 11.78 -0.68 1.55
N GLY A 231 10.55 -1.17 1.41
CA GLY A 231 10.22 -2.57 1.13
C GLY A 231 9.70 -2.80 -0.28
N GLU A 232 9.31 -1.72 -0.99
CA GLU A 232 8.77 -1.81 -2.34
C GLU A 232 9.07 -0.56 -3.16
N PHE A 233 9.20 -0.76 -4.48
CA PHE A 233 9.18 0.24 -5.52
C PHE A 233 8.34 -0.27 -6.68
N ALA A 234 7.37 0.52 -7.13
CA ALA A 234 6.48 0.09 -8.20
C ALA A 234 6.00 1.23 -9.10
N PHE A 235 5.45 0.83 -10.26
CA PHE A 235 4.76 1.68 -11.23
C PHE A 235 3.28 1.37 -11.25
N GLY A 236 2.42 2.39 -11.09
CA GLY A 236 0.99 2.31 -11.32
C GLY A 236 0.68 2.37 -12.82
N LEU A 237 -0.11 1.42 -13.31
CA LEU A 237 -0.32 1.17 -14.75
C LEU A 237 -1.78 0.93 -15.15
N ASN A 238 -2.75 1.06 -14.23
CA ASN A 238 -4.16 0.88 -14.58
C ASN A 238 -4.66 2.09 -15.36
N PRO A 239 -5.02 1.94 -16.65
CA PRO A 239 -5.36 3.08 -17.51
C PRO A 239 -6.65 3.80 -17.11
N PHE A 240 -7.46 3.18 -16.26
CA PHE A 240 -8.71 3.76 -15.76
C PHE A 240 -8.56 4.45 -14.41
N ILE A 241 -7.39 4.31 -13.76
CA ILE A 241 -7.08 5.03 -12.52
C ILE A 241 -6.12 6.17 -12.89
N ASN A 242 -6.67 7.36 -13.04
CA ASN A 242 -5.97 8.55 -13.53
C ASN A 242 -5.85 9.68 -12.49
N ARG A 243 -6.34 9.44 -11.28
CA ARG A 243 -6.31 10.41 -10.17
C ARG A 243 -6.30 9.68 -8.83
N ALA A 244 -5.79 10.35 -7.80
CA ALA A 244 -5.87 9.86 -6.44
C ALA A 244 -7.32 9.92 -5.92
N VAL A 245 -7.72 8.87 -5.19
CA VAL A 245 -9.03 8.73 -4.55
C VAL A 245 -8.92 8.61 -3.03
N GLY A 246 -7.70 8.63 -2.48
CA GLY A 246 -7.46 8.52 -1.04
C GLY A 246 -7.67 7.09 -0.50
N ASP A 247 -7.58 6.09 -1.36
CA ASP A 247 -7.54 4.66 -0.98
C ASP A 247 -6.32 4.00 -1.63
N THR A 248 -5.42 3.48 -0.81
CA THR A 248 -4.14 2.90 -1.23
C THR A 248 -4.31 1.85 -2.33
N LEU A 249 -5.34 0.97 -2.25
CA LEU A 249 -5.57 -0.08 -3.24
C LEU A 249 -5.77 0.47 -4.66
N PHE A 250 -6.31 1.69 -4.79
CA PHE A 250 -6.47 2.39 -6.07
C PHE A 250 -5.26 3.25 -6.39
N ASP A 251 -4.80 4.03 -5.40
CA ASP A 251 -3.82 5.09 -5.65
C ASP A 251 -2.45 4.53 -6.05
N GLU A 252 -2.06 3.35 -5.56
CA GLU A 252 -0.85 2.63 -5.97
C GLU A 252 -0.89 2.14 -7.43
N LYS A 253 -2.09 2.10 -8.05
CA LYS A 253 -2.30 1.66 -9.43
C LYS A 253 -2.50 2.81 -10.43
N ILE A 254 -2.41 4.06 -9.99
CA ILE A 254 -2.61 5.23 -10.87
C ILE A 254 -1.67 5.17 -12.07
N SER A 255 -2.23 5.25 -13.28
CA SER A 255 -1.45 5.29 -14.51
C SER A 255 -0.53 6.52 -14.53
N GLY A 256 0.78 6.30 -14.68
CA GLY A 256 1.78 7.37 -14.65
C GLY A 256 2.22 7.77 -13.24
N SER A 257 2.01 6.91 -12.25
CA SER A 257 2.57 7.09 -10.92
C SER A 257 3.72 6.12 -10.64
N VAL A 258 4.49 6.48 -9.62
CA VAL A 258 5.38 5.57 -8.90
C VAL A 258 4.96 5.53 -7.44
N HIS A 259 5.23 4.43 -6.77
CA HIS A 259 5.13 4.39 -5.32
C HIS A 259 6.32 3.69 -4.68
N LEU A 260 6.58 4.09 -3.45
CA LEU A 260 7.53 3.43 -2.56
C LEU A 260 6.77 2.99 -1.31
N ALA A 261 6.91 1.72 -0.92
CA ALA A 261 6.44 1.30 0.38
C ALA A 261 7.54 1.41 1.43
N LEU A 262 7.22 2.02 2.55
CA LEU A 262 8.04 1.96 3.75
C LEU A 262 7.74 0.69 4.53
N GLY A 263 8.78 0.07 5.09
CA GLY A 263 8.64 -1.10 5.95
C GLY A 263 8.85 -2.43 5.22
N ASN A 264 8.00 -3.42 5.52
CA ASN A 264 8.18 -4.80 5.08
C ASN A 264 8.17 -4.94 3.55
N PHE A 265 8.98 -5.84 3.01
CA PHE A 265 8.96 -6.11 1.57
C PHE A 265 7.65 -6.80 1.12
N CYS A 266 7.32 -6.65 -0.16
CA CYS A 266 6.12 -7.21 -0.78
C CYS A 266 6.44 -8.51 -1.55
N GLY A 267 5.57 -9.51 -1.40
CA GLY A 267 5.55 -10.73 -2.18
C GLY A 267 6.92 -11.42 -2.28
N ASN A 268 7.39 -11.63 -3.51
CA ASN A 268 8.67 -12.25 -3.82
C ASN A 268 9.84 -11.26 -4.00
N ALA A 269 9.57 -9.94 -4.00
CA ALA A 269 10.59 -8.90 -4.09
C ALA A 269 11.32 -8.70 -2.73
N CYS A 270 11.92 -9.77 -2.23
CA CYS A 270 12.57 -9.79 -0.93
C CYS A 270 13.92 -9.06 -0.97
N ASN A 271 13.98 -7.86 -0.41
CA ASN A 271 15.21 -7.11 -0.20
C ASN A 271 15.80 -7.26 1.21
N GLY A 272 15.23 -8.16 2.02
CA GLY A 272 15.66 -8.43 3.38
C GLY A 272 15.05 -7.53 4.45
N ASN A 273 14.36 -6.45 4.10
CA ASN A 273 13.73 -5.59 5.10
C ASN A 273 12.52 -6.27 5.75
N ARG A 274 12.46 -6.22 7.07
CA ARG A 274 11.35 -6.76 7.86
C ARG A 274 10.82 -5.68 8.79
N SER A 275 9.50 -5.49 8.77
CA SER A 275 8.82 -4.49 9.60
C SER A 275 7.40 -4.91 9.91
N GLY A 276 6.85 -4.35 10.97
CA GLY A 276 5.42 -4.44 11.29
C GLY A 276 4.55 -3.52 10.43
N ILE A 277 5.14 -2.64 9.62
CA ILE A 277 4.40 -1.80 8.68
C ILE A 277 4.71 -2.20 7.23
N HIS A 278 3.78 -1.90 6.34
CA HIS A 278 3.93 -1.78 4.90
C HIS A 278 3.04 -0.61 4.48
N TRP A 279 3.63 0.48 4.06
CA TRP A 279 2.91 1.72 3.79
C TRP A 279 3.31 2.32 2.46
N ASP A 280 2.42 2.18 1.48
CA ASP A 280 2.60 2.70 0.13
C ASP A 280 2.40 4.22 0.11
N LEU A 281 3.39 4.92 -0.41
CA LEU A 281 3.42 6.35 -0.62
C LEU A 281 3.50 6.59 -2.13
N VAL A 282 2.55 7.34 -2.68
CA VAL A 282 2.37 7.48 -4.13
C VAL A 282 2.77 8.86 -4.61
N GLN A 283 3.53 8.90 -5.71
CA GLN A 283 3.85 10.12 -6.45
C GLN A 283 3.34 9.99 -7.89
N ILE A 284 2.42 10.87 -8.30
CA ILE A 284 1.95 10.96 -9.68
C ILE A 284 2.94 11.81 -10.46
N GLN A 285 3.38 11.31 -11.63
CA GLN A 285 4.39 11.94 -12.47
C GLN A 285 3.86 12.45 -13.81
N THR A 286 2.55 12.56 -13.96
CA THR A 286 1.96 13.15 -15.15
C THR A 286 2.15 14.68 -15.16
N PRO A 287 2.07 15.34 -16.33
CA PRO A 287 2.28 16.79 -16.45
C PRO A 287 1.37 17.62 -15.54
N GLU A 288 0.15 17.19 -15.28
CA GLU A 288 -0.82 17.87 -14.40
C GLU A 288 -0.31 17.94 -12.94
N TYR A 289 0.56 17.02 -12.55
CA TYR A 289 1.18 16.95 -11.22
C TYR A 289 2.63 17.45 -11.19
N GLY A 290 3.03 18.20 -12.22
CA GLY A 290 4.37 18.80 -12.33
C GLY A 290 5.38 17.98 -13.12
N GLY A 291 4.97 16.84 -13.65
CA GLY A 291 5.82 15.94 -14.42
C GLY A 291 6.84 15.18 -13.57
N GLY A 292 7.54 14.27 -14.22
CA GLY A 292 8.65 13.52 -13.64
C GLY A 292 9.36 12.69 -14.68
N GLU A 293 10.59 12.27 -14.36
CA GLU A 293 11.40 11.41 -15.21
C GLU A 293 11.99 10.27 -14.38
N ILE A 294 12.05 9.09 -14.97
CA ILE A 294 12.65 7.91 -14.35
C ILE A 294 13.76 7.40 -15.26
N TRP A 295 14.94 7.36 -14.72
CA TRP A 295 16.15 6.93 -15.41
C TRP A 295 16.54 5.53 -14.94
N PHE A 296 16.79 4.65 -15.90
CA PHE A 296 17.25 3.30 -15.66
C PHE A 296 18.68 3.13 -16.14
N THR A 297 19.54 2.59 -15.29
CA THR A 297 20.90 2.17 -15.65
C THR A 297 20.96 0.65 -15.64
N MET A 298 21.33 0.06 -16.76
CA MET A 298 21.43 -1.39 -16.91
C MET A 298 22.64 -1.97 -16.16
N CYS A 299 22.55 -3.26 -15.84
CA CYS A 299 23.68 -4.02 -15.31
C CYS A 299 24.78 -4.19 -16.34
#